data_421ad3051e01079fb18d08d53efacf64
#
_entry.id   421ad3051e01079fb18d08d53efacf64
#
_cell.length_a   1.000
_cell.length_b   1.000
_cell.length_c   1.000
_cell.angle_alpha   90.00
_cell.angle_beta   90.00
_cell.angle_gamma   90.00
#
_symmetry.space_group_name_H-M   'P 1'
#
loop_
_entity.id
_entity.type
_entity.pdbx_description
1 polymer ?
#
loop_
_entity_poly.entity_id
_entity_poly.type
_entity_poly.pdbx_seq_one_letter_code
_entity_poly.pdbx_strand_id
1 'polypeptide(L)'
;MTTRRELPFVAAGVLPLLARTAQAQPLSGTPAQPALRYTTPIPTGVAIPATVETRFGRLNFFDGVPDASSTGLIYDNLDQQRALQAYLLGLPAVNQAANRNAILTVGPINSTVPIWERLVDSRTVELTANNNTPYTWFWIDLRSGPLVVEVPPGVLGLINDMFYTFVADVGIIGADRGQGGKYLLLPPGWSGEIPRGYEVLRPKTFQNFIGWRSFPVNGDLRPGVDAVKRFTKIYPPAQASNPPSPTVVDISERPVNMVGPSDYRFWDMLHDVVQNEPPDASDPIPLGFFASVGRVTGRPC
;
A
#
# COMPACT_ATOMS: atom_id res chain seq x y z
N MET A 1 -9.69 -27.17 40.73
CA MET A 1 -9.01 -26.67 41.92
C MET A 1 -7.56 -26.39 41.54
N THR A 2 -7.23 -25.15 41.26
CA THR A 2 -5.86 -24.64 41.24
C THR A 2 -5.94 -23.11 41.33
N THR A 3 -5.35 -22.62 42.34
CA THR A 3 -5.42 -21.30 42.98
C THR A 3 -4.75 -20.21 42.12
N ARG A 4 -5.48 -19.10 41.93
CA ARG A 4 -4.93 -17.81 41.49
C ARG A 4 -4.02 -17.26 42.57
N ARG A 5 -2.77 -16.96 42.27
CA ARG A 5 -1.88 -16.13 43.10
C ARG A 5 -2.18 -14.65 42.78
N GLU A 6 -2.70 -14.00 43.78
CA GLU A 6 -2.82 -12.52 43.85
C GLU A 6 -1.45 -11.93 44.20
N LEU A 7 -1.00 -10.95 43.43
CA LEU A 7 0.15 -10.11 43.77
C LEU A 7 -0.34 -8.88 44.56
N PRO A 8 0.34 -8.48 45.64
CA PRO A 8 -0.10 -7.36 46.45
C PRO A 8 0.19 -6.00 45.78
N PHE A 9 -0.84 -5.18 45.76
CA PHE A 9 -0.76 -3.77 45.38
C PHE A 9 0.02 -3.00 46.49
N VAL A 10 1.18 -2.46 46.13
CA VAL A 10 1.89 -1.49 46.98
C VAL A 10 1.31 -0.12 46.68
N ALA A 11 0.55 0.40 47.66
CA ALA A 11 0.05 1.77 47.60
C ALA A 11 1.21 2.74 47.89
N ALA A 12 1.68 3.44 46.85
CA ALA A 12 2.57 4.57 47.02
C ALA A 12 1.79 5.77 47.51
N GLY A 13 2.07 6.17 48.75
CA GLY A 13 1.46 7.34 49.38
C GLY A 13 1.84 8.64 48.65
N VAL A 14 0.82 9.35 48.19
CA VAL A 14 0.95 10.70 47.64
C VAL A 14 1.03 11.67 48.80
N LEU A 15 2.19 12.22 49.09
CA LEU A 15 2.36 13.38 49.95
C LEU A 15 1.75 14.62 49.28
N PRO A 16 0.87 15.37 49.95
CA PRO A 16 0.39 16.63 49.37
C PRO A 16 1.51 17.68 49.41
N LEU A 17 1.98 18.08 48.25
CA LEU A 17 2.80 19.25 48.06
C LEU A 17 1.93 20.48 48.37
N LEU A 18 2.12 21.10 49.52
CA LEU A 18 1.53 22.40 49.84
C LEU A 18 2.12 23.44 48.88
N ALA A 19 1.38 23.74 47.81
CA ALA A 19 1.65 24.86 46.94
C ALA A 19 1.43 26.15 47.75
N ARG A 20 2.52 26.76 48.23
CA ARG A 20 2.49 28.16 48.66
C ARG A 20 2.19 29.01 47.44
N THR A 21 0.98 29.54 47.35
CA THR A 21 0.65 30.60 46.41
C THR A 21 1.46 31.86 46.83
N ALA A 22 2.55 32.10 46.10
CA ALA A 22 3.21 33.40 46.18
C ALA A 22 2.24 34.42 45.56
N GLN A 23 1.58 35.19 46.41
CA GLN A 23 0.88 36.39 45.95
C GLN A 23 1.94 37.34 45.40
N ALA A 24 1.99 37.51 44.12
CA ALA A 24 2.75 38.58 43.47
C ALA A 24 2.17 39.92 43.93
N GLN A 25 2.93 40.66 44.74
CA GLN A 25 2.61 42.04 45.02
C GLN A 25 2.61 42.79 43.70
N PRO A 26 1.61 43.63 43.42
CA PRO A 26 1.65 44.50 42.24
C PRO A 26 2.83 45.43 42.41
N LEU A 27 3.78 45.35 41.48
CA LEU A 27 4.84 46.32 41.32
C LEU A 27 4.17 47.65 40.94
N SER A 28 3.93 48.45 41.95
CA SER A 28 3.49 49.83 41.79
C SER A 28 4.65 50.61 41.13
N GLY A 29 4.46 51.05 39.91
CA GLY A 29 5.36 51.96 39.26
C GLY A 29 6.18 51.35 38.12
N THR A 30 5.54 50.66 37.17
CA THR A 30 6.13 50.53 35.83
C THR A 30 6.06 51.91 35.16
N PRO A 31 7.19 52.55 34.84
CA PRO A 31 7.15 53.79 34.08
C PRO A 31 6.41 53.50 32.78
N ALA A 32 5.42 54.34 32.47
CA ALA A 32 4.69 54.23 31.21
C ALA A 32 5.72 54.25 30.09
N GLN A 33 5.85 53.09 29.36
CA GLN A 33 6.67 53.06 28.17
C GLN A 33 6.16 54.13 27.21
N PRO A 34 7.04 55.00 26.70
CA PRO A 34 6.63 55.98 25.72
C PRO A 34 5.94 55.25 24.57
N ALA A 35 4.74 55.69 24.21
CA ALA A 35 4.04 55.14 23.06
C ALA A 35 4.90 55.35 21.83
N LEU A 36 5.56 54.31 21.34
CA LEU A 36 6.35 54.33 20.12
C LEU A 36 5.37 54.58 18.97
N ARG A 37 5.37 55.79 18.44
CA ARG A 37 4.63 56.11 17.22
C ARG A 37 5.52 55.80 16.02
N TYR A 38 5.23 54.73 15.34
CA TYR A 38 5.81 54.47 14.03
C TYR A 38 5.21 55.45 13.04
N THR A 39 5.99 56.43 12.62
CA THR A 39 5.54 57.51 11.71
C THR A 39 5.92 57.24 10.25
N THR A 40 6.68 56.19 9.99
CA THR A 40 7.07 55.84 8.62
C THR A 40 5.91 55.11 7.94
N PRO A 41 5.39 55.59 6.83
CA PRO A 41 4.32 54.95 6.09
C PRO A 41 4.83 53.61 5.53
N ILE A 42 4.08 52.55 5.78
CA ILE A 42 4.37 51.21 5.19
C ILE A 42 3.88 51.26 3.74
N PRO A 43 4.75 50.98 2.75
CA PRO A 43 4.33 50.87 1.35
C PRO A 43 3.20 49.82 1.21
N THR A 44 2.18 50.12 0.43
CA THR A 44 1.00 49.22 0.24
C THR A 44 1.38 47.82 -0.29
N GLY A 45 2.47 47.69 -1.04
CA GLY A 45 2.98 46.43 -1.54
C GLY A 45 3.69 45.56 -0.48
N VAL A 46 3.96 46.10 0.72
CA VAL A 46 4.61 45.40 1.84
C VAL A 46 3.61 45.10 2.95
N ALA A 47 2.51 45.86 3.02
CA ALA A 47 1.48 45.67 4.05
C ALA A 47 0.70 44.36 3.77
N ILE A 48 0.60 43.50 4.77
CA ILE A 48 -0.26 42.32 4.70
C ILE A 48 -1.71 42.76 4.91
N PRO A 49 -2.64 42.41 4.01
CA PRO A 49 -4.04 42.80 4.16
C PRO A 49 -4.65 42.17 5.42
N ALA A 50 -5.53 42.90 6.10
CA ALA A 50 -6.24 42.38 7.28
C ALA A 50 -7.22 41.26 6.93
N THR A 51 -7.64 41.15 5.66
CA THR A 51 -8.55 40.10 5.19
C THR A 51 -8.14 39.61 3.79
N VAL A 52 -8.28 38.32 3.55
CA VAL A 52 -8.06 37.69 2.24
C VAL A 52 -9.26 36.81 1.92
N GLU A 53 -9.90 37.03 0.78
CA GLU A 53 -10.94 36.14 0.27
C GLU A 53 -10.29 34.97 -0.46
N THR A 54 -10.64 33.74 -0.07
CA THR A 54 -10.17 32.51 -0.72
C THR A 54 -11.35 31.67 -1.18
N ARG A 55 -11.10 30.67 -2.04
CA ARG A 55 -12.12 29.72 -2.47
C ARG A 55 -12.70 28.85 -1.34
N PHE A 56 -12.02 28.75 -0.20
CA PHE A 56 -12.45 28.01 0.98
C PHE A 56 -12.90 28.88 2.14
N GLY A 57 -13.00 30.23 1.94
CA GLY A 57 -13.55 31.17 2.90
C GLY A 57 -12.68 32.43 3.07
N ARG A 58 -13.17 33.31 3.92
CA ARG A 58 -12.47 34.57 4.29
C ARG A 58 -11.47 34.26 5.40
N LEU A 59 -10.23 34.69 5.19
CA LEU A 59 -9.17 34.65 6.19
C LEU A 59 -8.96 36.05 6.76
N ASN A 60 -8.89 36.19 8.08
CA ASN A 60 -8.63 37.40 8.81
C ASN A 60 -7.26 37.35 9.46
N PHE A 61 -6.54 38.45 9.41
CA PHE A 61 -5.19 38.58 9.94
C PHE A 61 -5.07 39.82 10.84
N PHE A 62 -4.29 39.69 11.89
CA PHE A 62 -3.81 40.81 12.69
C PHE A 62 -2.28 40.83 12.62
N ASP A 63 -1.72 41.90 12.09
CA ASP A 63 -0.28 42.07 11.86
C ASP A 63 0.37 40.86 11.14
N GLY A 64 -0.35 40.26 10.17
CA GLY A 64 0.12 39.11 9.41
C GLY A 64 -0.10 37.74 10.10
N VAL A 65 -0.65 37.72 11.32
CA VAL A 65 -0.98 36.52 12.01
C VAL A 65 -2.47 36.16 11.83
N PRO A 66 -2.84 35.00 11.34
CA PRO A 66 -4.23 34.61 11.18
C PRO A 66 -4.91 34.50 12.53
N ASP A 67 -6.19 34.88 12.62
CA ASP A 67 -7.01 34.64 13.79
C ASP A 67 -7.31 33.14 13.99
N ALA A 68 -7.89 32.76 15.13
CA ALA A 68 -8.14 31.36 15.45
C ALA A 68 -9.08 30.68 14.45
N SER A 69 -10.08 31.40 13.93
CA SER A 69 -11.00 30.84 12.93
C SER A 69 -10.33 30.65 11.58
N SER A 70 -9.51 31.57 11.14
CA SER A 70 -8.71 31.44 9.91
C SER A 70 -7.67 30.35 10.02
N THR A 71 -7.05 30.22 11.18
CA THR A 71 -6.11 29.12 11.47
C THR A 71 -6.81 27.76 11.35
N GLY A 72 -7.98 27.59 11.98
CA GLY A 72 -8.79 26.36 11.83
C GLY A 72 -9.11 26.07 10.38
N LEU A 73 -9.63 27.06 9.65
CA LEU A 73 -9.99 26.90 8.22
C LEU A 73 -8.80 26.50 7.35
N ILE A 74 -7.61 27.05 7.62
CA ILE A 74 -6.38 26.70 6.89
C ILE A 74 -5.98 25.25 7.17
N TYR A 75 -6.00 24.82 8.44
CA TYR A 75 -5.66 23.44 8.81
C TYR A 75 -6.68 22.44 8.26
N ASP A 76 -7.97 22.70 8.36
CA ASP A 76 -9.01 21.84 7.80
C ASP A 76 -8.83 21.64 6.29
N ASN A 77 -8.51 22.72 5.58
CA ASN A 77 -8.21 22.65 4.14
C ASN A 77 -6.93 21.84 3.86
N LEU A 78 -5.89 22.02 4.65
CA LEU A 78 -4.64 21.26 4.53
C LEU A 78 -4.87 19.77 4.75
N ASP A 79 -5.63 19.40 5.78
CA ASP A 79 -5.93 18.00 6.11
C ASP A 79 -6.80 17.36 5.04
N GLN A 80 -7.78 18.08 4.50
CA GLN A 80 -8.57 17.60 3.35
C GLN A 80 -7.70 17.37 2.11
N GLN A 81 -6.77 18.25 1.82
CA GLN A 81 -5.85 18.07 0.68
C GLN A 81 -4.92 16.88 0.88
N ARG A 82 -4.40 16.70 2.09
CA ARG A 82 -3.56 15.52 2.44
C ARG A 82 -4.34 14.22 2.31
N ALA A 83 -5.57 14.18 2.80
CA ALA A 83 -6.44 13.02 2.68
C ALA A 83 -6.73 12.69 1.21
N LEU A 84 -7.03 13.69 0.38
CA LEU A 84 -7.24 13.49 -1.05
C LEU A 84 -5.97 12.94 -1.74
N GLN A 85 -4.80 13.49 -1.43
CA GLN A 85 -3.54 12.99 -1.99
C GLN A 85 -3.25 11.57 -1.52
N ALA A 86 -3.43 11.26 -0.24
CA ALA A 86 -3.28 9.91 0.30
C ALA A 86 -4.23 8.91 -0.38
N TYR A 87 -5.48 9.31 -0.62
CA TYR A 87 -6.45 8.50 -1.36
C TYR A 87 -5.97 8.19 -2.78
N LEU A 88 -5.60 9.22 -3.56
CA LEU A 88 -5.17 9.05 -4.94
C LEU A 88 -3.88 8.21 -5.05
N LEU A 89 -2.92 8.43 -4.17
CA LEU A 89 -1.66 7.68 -4.12
C LEU A 89 -1.85 6.26 -3.57
N GLY A 90 -2.90 6.03 -2.77
CA GLY A 90 -3.25 4.71 -2.24
C GLY A 90 -4.03 3.82 -3.20
N LEU A 91 -4.62 4.38 -4.27
CA LEU A 91 -5.41 3.62 -5.24
C LEU A 91 -4.70 2.37 -5.79
N PRO A 92 -3.42 2.43 -6.23
CA PRO A 92 -2.73 1.24 -6.72
C PRO A 92 -2.62 0.13 -5.67
N ALA A 93 -2.23 0.48 -4.45
CA ALA A 93 -2.08 -0.48 -3.35
C ALA A 93 -3.42 -1.12 -2.96
N VAL A 94 -4.49 -0.32 -2.86
CA VAL A 94 -5.83 -0.83 -2.54
C VAL A 94 -6.39 -1.69 -3.67
N ASN A 95 -6.13 -1.34 -4.92
CA ASN A 95 -6.51 -2.16 -6.06
C ASN A 95 -5.80 -3.53 -6.03
N GLN A 96 -4.50 -3.55 -5.75
CA GLN A 96 -3.74 -4.79 -5.61
C GLN A 96 -4.24 -5.63 -4.42
N ALA A 97 -4.54 -5.00 -3.29
CA ALA A 97 -5.10 -5.68 -2.13
C ALA A 97 -6.48 -6.29 -2.42
N ALA A 98 -7.34 -5.59 -3.14
CA ALA A 98 -8.65 -6.10 -3.54
C ALA A 98 -8.50 -7.30 -4.49
N ASN A 99 -7.63 -7.20 -5.51
CA ASN A 99 -7.30 -8.30 -6.40
C ASN A 99 -6.77 -9.51 -5.62
N ARG A 100 -5.77 -9.30 -4.75
CA ARG A 100 -5.22 -10.34 -3.88
C ARG A 100 -6.31 -11.03 -3.07
N ASN A 101 -7.15 -10.27 -2.38
CA ASN A 101 -8.19 -10.81 -1.51
C ASN A 101 -9.21 -11.63 -2.31
N ALA A 102 -9.57 -11.18 -3.51
CA ALA A 102 -10.46 -11.91 -4.41
C ALA A 102 -9.82 -13.25 -4.88
N ILE A 103 -8.58 -13.23 -5.30
CA ILE A 103 -7.84 -14.42 -5.76
C ILE A 103 -7.65 -15.42 -4.61
N LEU A 104 -7.36 -14.97 -3.40
CA LEU A 104 -7.19 -15.85 -2.23
C LEU A 104 -8.47 -16.57 -1.80
N THR A 105 -9.65 -16.16 -2.28
CA THR A 105 -10.88 -16.95 -2.08
C THR A 105 -10.90 -18.25 -2.87
N VAL A 106 -10.03 -18.38 -3.88
CA VAL A 106 -9.92 -19.57 -4.73
C VAL A 106 -9.08 -20.67 -4.07
N GLY A 107 -8.07 -20.28 -3.29
CA GLY A 107 -7.20 -21.19 -2.57
C GLY A 107 -5.97 -20.52 -1.97
N PRO A 108 -5.13 -21.29 -1.27
CA PRO A 108 -3.99 -20.72 -0.53
C PRO A 108 -2.93 -20.13 -1.45
N ILE A 109 -2.30 -19.05 -0.96
CA ILE A 109 -1.16 -18.37 -1.61
C ILE A 109 0.02 -19.33 -1.80
N ASN A 110 0.88 -19.07 -2.76
CA ASN A 110 2.07 -19.86 -3.11
C ASN A 110 1.79 -21.27 -3.67
N SER A 111 0.54 -21.72 -3.74
CA SER A 111 0.20 -23.07 -4.17
C SER A 111 -1.02 -23.17 -5.09
N THR A 112 -1.79 -22.09 -5.22
CA THR A 112 -2.99 -22.07 -6.07
C THR A 112 -2.79 -21.12 -7.24
N VAL A 113 -3.15 -21.57 -8.43
CA VAL A 113 -3.05 -20.84 -9.69
C VAL A 113 -4.43 -20.79 -10.35
N PRO A 114 -5.21 -19.72 -10.12
CA PRO A 114 -6.45 -19.47 -10.85
C PRO A 114 -6.22 -19.22 -12.33
N ILE A 115 -7.08 -19.78 -13.18
CA ILE A 115 -7.07 -19.61 -14.64
C ILE A 115 -8.49 -19.39 -15.16
N TRP A 116 -8.66 -18.47 -16.09
CA TRP A 116 -9.89 -18.34 -16.90
C TRP A 116 -9.73 -19.11 -18.20
N GLU A 117 -10.01 -20.41 -18.17
CA GLU A 117 -9.79 -21.30 -19.31
C GLU A 117 -10.71 -20.96 -20.50
N ARG A 118 -11.95 -20.52 -20.19
CA ARG A 118 -13.00 -20.19 -21.16
C ARG A 118 -13.21 -18.70 -21.34
N LEU A 119 -12.18 -17.92 -21.02
CA LEU A 119 -12.19 -16.46 -21.05
C LEU A 119 -12.93 -15.81 -19.88
N VAL A 120 -12.65 -14.53 -19.68
CA VAL A 120 -13.34 -13.66 -18.72
C VAL A 120 -14.69 -13.26 -19.28
N ASP A 121 -15.70 -13.22 -18.42
CA ASP A 121 -17.03 -12.71 -18.71
C ASP A 121 -17.50 -11.69 -17.65
N SER A 122 -18.75 -11.23 -17.73
CA SER A 122 -19.31 -10.21 -16.83
C SER A 122 -19.38 -10.61 -15.35
N ARG A 123 -19.13 -11.86 -15.00
CA ARG A 123 -19.05 -12.34 -13.61
C ARG A 123 -17.70 -12.03 -12.96
N THR A 124 -16.68 -11.79 -13.77
CA THR A 124 -15.41 -11.27 -13.29
C THR A 124 -15.45 -9.74 -13.36
N VAL A 125 -15.56 -9.11 -12.19
CA VAL A 125 -15.53 -7.65 -12.07
C VAL A 125 -14.09 -7.21 -11.93
N GLU A 126 -13.53 -6.73 -13.04
CA GLU A 126 -12.15 -6.26 -13.18
C GLU A 126 -12.13 -5.05 -14.12
N LEU A 127 -11.21 -4.10 -13.89
CA LEU A 127 -11.24 -2.80 -14.58
C LEU A 127 -10.81 -2.87 -16.05
N THR A 128 -9.91 -3.76 -16.44
CA THR A 128 -9.29 -3.72 -17.79
C THR A 128 -9.09 -5.10 -18.43
N ALA A 129 -9.74 -6.14 -17.91
CA ALA A 129 -9.65 -7.46 -18.50
C ALA A 129 -10.25 -7.50 -19.91
N ASN A 130 -9.62 -8.27 -20.82
CA ASN A 130 -10.19 -8.57 -22.12
C ASN A 130 -10.83 -9.97 -22.13
N ASN A 131 -11.61 -10.25 -23.16
CA ASN A 131 -12.34 -11.51 -23.32
C ASN A 131 -11.88 -12.32 -24.56
N ASN A 132 -10.62 -12.16 -24.99
CA ASN A 132 -10.10 -12.83 -26.17
C ASN A 132 -8.86 -13.69 -25.91
N THR A 133 -8.35 -13.69 -24.68
CA THR A 133 -7.21 -14.50 -24.24
C THR A 133 -7.46 -15.07 -22.85
N PRO A 134 -7.11 -16.35 -22.57
CA PRO A 134 -7.14 -16.91 -21.23
C PRO A 134 -6.17 -16.18 -20.29
N TYR A 135 -6.66 -15.76 -19.14
CA TYR A 135 -5.83 -15.19 -18.08
C TYR A 135 -5.46 -16.23 -17.04
N THR A 136 -4.29 -16.01 -16.44
CA THR A 136 -3.81 -16.71 -15.25
C THR A 136 -3.28 -15.65 -14.30
N TRP A 137 -3.90 -15.47 -13.13
CA TRP A 137 -3.51 -14.48 -12.13
C TRP A 137 -3.40 -15.14 -10.78
N PHE A 138 -2.29 -14.94 -10.11
CA PHE A 138 -2.07 -15.47 -8.76
C PHE A 138 -1.14 -14.56 -7.96
N TRP A 139 -1.10 -14.82 -6.69
CA TRP A 139 -0.26 -14.09 -5.75
C TRP A 139 0.76 -15.01 -5.11
N ILE A 140 1.95 -14.45 -4.84
CA ILE A 140 2.98 -15.08 -4.03
C ILE A 140 3.29 -14.23 -2.82
N ASP A 141 3.74 -14.90 -1.75
CA ASP A 141 4.19 -14.28 -0.50
C ASP A 141 5.58 -14.80 -0.17
N LEU A 142 6.54 -13.89 -0.11
CA LEU A 142 7.97 -14.17 0.08
C LEU A 142 8.40 -14.14 1.56
N ARG A 143 7.47 -13.95 2.51
CA ARG A 143 7.82 -13.87 3.94
C ARG A 143 8.49 -15.15 4.46
N SER A 144 8.17 -16.30 3.88
CA SER A 144 8.80 -17.58 4.23
C SER A 144 10.13 -17.85 3.53
N GLY A 145 10.59 -16.95 2.67
CA GLY A 145 11.83 -17.05 1.92
C GLY A 145 11.67 -16.93 0.40
N PRO A 146 12.75 -17.12 -0.35
CA PRO A 146 12.76 -17.06 -1.81
C PRO A 146 11.83 -18.09 -2.45
N LEU A 147 11.18 -17.70 -3.55
CA LEU A 147 10.34 -18.58 -4.37
C LEU A 147 10.78 -18.55 -5.83
N VAL A 148 10.77 -19.72 -6.43
CA VAL A 148 10.89 -19.87 -7.89
C VAL A 148 9.50 -19.93 -8.48
N VAL A 149 9.28 -19.17 -9.54
CA VAL A 149 8.11 -19.26 -10.41
C VAL A 149 8.59 -19.71 -11.78
N GLU A 150 8.11 -20.87 -12.24
CA GLU A 150 8.33 -21.31 -13.62
C GLU A 150 7.20 -20.77 -14.50
N VAL A 151 7.59 -19.99 -15.49
CA VAL A 151 6.69 -19.35 -16.46
C VAL A 151 6.53 -20.26 -17.67
N PRO A 152 5.28 -20.54 -18.10
CA PRO A 152 5.03 -21.36 -19.29
C PRO A 152 5.56 -20.72 -20.57
N PRO A 153 5.92 -21.52 -21.60
CA PRO A 153 6.23 -20.97 -22.91
C PRO A 153 5.01 -20.33 -23.57
N GLY A 154 5.23 -19.31 -24.40
CA GLY A 154 4.22 -18.67 -25.24
C GLY A 154 3.24 -17.75 -24.51
N VAL A 155 3.44 -17.47 -23.23
CA VAL A 155 2.61 -16.50 -22.49
C VAL A 155 3.14 -15.07 -22.63
N LEU A 156 2.29 -14.10 -22.37
CA LEU A 156 2.64 -12.68 -22.23
C LEU A 156 2.19 -12.22 -20.83
N GLY A 157 3.12 -11.79 -20.01
CA GLY A 157 2.79 -11.43 -18.64
C GLY A 157 3.78 -10.52 -17.97
N LEU A 158 3.48 -10.26 -16.69
CA LEU A 158 4.25 -9.38 -15.84
C LEU A 158 4.20 -9.83 -14.37
N ILE A 159 5.11 -9.27 -13.60
CA ILE A 159 5.14 -9.33 -12.14
C ILE A 159 5.13 -7.91 -11.63
N ASN A 160 4.18 -7.60 -10.75
CA ASN A 160 4.08 -6.33 -10.06
C ASN A 160 4.14 -6.53 -8.54
N ASP A 161 4.64 -5.52 -7.85
CA ASP A 161 4.63 -5.51 -6.39
C ASP A 161 3.28 -5.07 -5.81
N MET A 162 3.17 -5.00 -4.48
CA MET A 162 1.94 -4.65 -3.79
C MET A 162 1.50 -3.20 -3.97
N PHE A 163 2.39 -2.31 -4.42
CA PHE A 163 2.10 -0.92 -4.77
C PHE A 163 1.88 -0.71 -6.27
N TYR A 164 1.70 -1.80 -7.02
CA TYR A 164 1.56 -1.82 -8.48
C TYR A 164 2.83 -1.38 -9.23
N THR A 165 3.98 -1.40 -8.55
CA THR A 165 5.27 -1.09 -9.18
C THR A 165 5.72 -2.26 -10.03
N PHE A 166 6.23 -1.95 -11.21
CA PHE A 166 6.78 -2.95 -12.11
C PHE A 166 7.99 -3.66 -11.50
N VAL A 167 7.98 -5.00 -11.54
CA VAL A 167 9.10 -5.85 -11.11
C VAL A 167 9.77 -6.48 -12.32
N ALA A 168 9.01 -7.15 -13.18
CA ALA A 168 9.55 -7.77 -14.40
C ALA A 168 8.44 -8.09 -15.42
N ASP A 169 8.81 -8.10 -16.69
CA ASP A 169 8.05 -8.79 -17.72
C ASP A 169 8.40 -10.28 -17.74
N VAL A 170 7.43 -11.12 -18.09
CA VAL A 170 7.61 -12.57 -18.25
C VAL A 170 6.99 -13.05 -19.57
N GLY A 171 7.47 -14.17 -20.08
CA GLY A 171 7.01 -14.71 -21.35
C GLY A 171 7.59 -13.98 -22.55
N ILE A 172 6.79 -13.71 -23.56
CA ILE A 172 7.22 -13.22 -24.89
C ILE A 172 8.10 -11.97 -24.82
N ILE A 173 7.79 -11.06 -23.91
CA ILE A 173 8.54 -9.81 -23.70
C ILE A 173 9.50 -9.87 -22.52
N GLY A 174 9.48 -10.96 -21.76
CA GLY A 174 10.37 -11.19 -20.61
C GLY A 174 11.76 -11.68 -20.99
N ALA A 175 12.60 -11.88 -19.97
CA ALA A 175 13.95 -12.41 -20.16
C ALA A 175 13.96 -13.80 -20.82
N ASP A 176 12.91 -14.60 -20.63
CA ASP A 176 12.71 -15.93 -21.23
C ASP A 176 12.29 -15.91 -22.70
N ARG A 177 11.98 -14.73 -23.26
CA ARG A 177 11.64 -14.53 -24.68
C ARG A 177 10.58 -15.51 -25.19
N GLY A 178 9.61 -15.84 -24.36
CA GLY A 178 8.53 -16.76 -24.69
C GLY A 178 8.92 -18.24 -24.74
N GLN A 179 10.14 -18.61 -24.34
CA GLN A 179 10.57 -20.00 -24.31
C GLN A 179 10.17 -20.71 -23.00
N GLY A 180 9.63 -19.97 -22.06
CA GLY A 180 9.46 -20.38 -20.68
C GLY A 180 10.72 -20.14 -19.87
N GLY A 181 10.56 -19.75 -18.60
CA GLY A 181 11.68 -19.33 -17.75
C GLY A 181 11.48 -19.67 -16.30
N LYS A 182 12.59 -19.64 -15.56
CA LYS A 182 12.61 -19.82 -14.11
C LYS A 182 13.01 -18.51 -13.44
N TYR A 183 12.08 -17.89 -12.80
CA TYR A 183 12.25 -16.62 -12.11
C TYR A 183 12.35 -16.85 -10.60
N LEU A 184 13.47 -16.44 -10.02
CA LEU A 184 13.70 -16.52 -8.57
C LEU A 184 13.40 -15.15 -7.94
N LEU A 185 12.32 -15.08 -7.18
CA LEU A 185 11.96 -13.88 -6.43
C LEU A 185 12.55 -13.97 -5.02
N LEU A 186 13.33 -12.96 -4.67
CA LEU A 186 13.97 -12.83 -3.37
C LEU A 186 13.16 -11.89 -2.49
N PRO A 187 12.90 -12.24 -1.22
CA PRO A 187 12.21 -11.32 -0.32
C PRO A 187 13.01 -10.03 -0.10
N PRO A 188 12.36 -8.92 0.23
CA PRO A 188 13.03 -7.70 0.63
C PRO A 188 14.09 -7.96 1.71
N GLY A 189 15.28 -7.36 1.55
CA GLY A 189 16.37 -7.53 2.50
C GLY A 189 17.09 -8.89 2.43
N TRP A 190 16.83 -9.74 1.45
CA TRP A 190 17.49 -11.05 1.33
C TRP A 190 19.01 -10.93 1.17
N SER A 191 19.75 -11.57 2.05
CA SER A 191 21.21 -11.63 2.06
C SER A 191 21.77 -13.06 1.95
N GLY A 192 20.89 -14.07 1.81
CA GLY A 192 21.30 -15.46 1.67
C GLY A 192 21.87 -15.81 0.31
N GLU A 193 22.28 -17.06 0.14
CA GLU A 193 22.81 -17.59 -1.12
C GLU A 193 21.78 -17.49 -2.25
N ILE A 194 22.27 -17.19 -3.46
CA ILE A 194 21.48 -17.11 -4.68
C ILE A 194 21.95 -18.23 -5.61
N PRO A 195 21.14 -19.28 -5.81
CA PRO A 195 21.50 -20.37 -6.69
C PRO A 195 21.54 -19.91 -8.16
N ARG A 196 22.39 -20.54 -8.96
CA ARG A 196 22.53 -20.25 -10.38
C ARG A 196 21.41 -20.87 -11.21
N GLY A 197 21.15 -20.32 -12.40
CA GLY A 197 20.21 -20.90 -13.37
C GLY A 197 18.79 -20.30 -13.28
N TYR A 198 18.66 -19.15 -12.65
CA TYR A 198 17.42 -18.40 -12.52
C TYR A 198 17.60 -16.97 -13.00
N GLU A 199 16.51 -16.41 -13.54
CA GLU A 199 16.36 -14.95 -13.62
C GLU A 199 16.02 -14.42 -12.22
N VAL A 200 16.89 -13.60 -11.63
CA VAL A 200 16.79 -13.17 -10.24
C VAL A 200 16.05 -11.84 -10.14
N LEU A 201 14.95 -11.82 -9.42
CA LEU A 201 14.12 -10.65 -9.20
C LEU A 201 14.17 -10.23 -7.71
N ARG A 202 14.14 -8.91 -7.48
CA ARG A 202 14.19 -8.31 -6.15
C ARG A 202 13.04 -7.30 -5.96
N PRO A 203 11.80 -7.80 -5.79
CA PRO A 203 10.69 -6.91 -5.50
C PRO A 203 10.90 -6.19 -4.17
N LYS A 204 10.27 -5.02 -4.00
CA LYS A 204 10.30 -4.25 -2.77
C LYS A 204 9.29 -4.71 -1.73
N THR A 205 8.33 -5.56 -2.12
CA THR A 205 7.27 -6.07 -1.25
C THR A 205 7.39 -7.58 -1.03
N PHE A 206 6.84 -8.06 0.09
CA PHE A 206 6.72 -9.49 0.34
C PHE A 206 5.70 -10.14 -0.57
N GLN A 207 4.57 -9.47 -0.79
CA GLN A 207 3.49 -9.99 -1.63
C GLN A 207 3.59 -9.39 -3.02
N ASN A 208 3.48 -10.26 -4.03
CA ASN A 208 3.64 -9.86 -5.42
C ASN A 208 2.56 -10.52 -6.28
N PHE A 209 2.00 -9.70 -7.19
CA PHE A 209 1.08 -10.15 -8.21
C PHE A 209 1.83 -10.74 -9.39
N ILE A 210 1.39 -11.89 -9.86
CA ILE A 210 1.89 -12.51 -11.08
C ILE A 210 0.71 -12.76 -11.99
N GLY A 211 0.80 -12.22 -13.20
CA GLY A 211 -0.25 -12.36 -14.18
C GLY A 211 0.29 -12.56 -15.58
N TRP A 212 -0.32 -13.47 -16.31
CA TRP A 212 -0.09 -13.64 -17.73
C TRP A 212 -1.35 -14.06 -18.48
N ARG A 213 -1.28 -13.94 -19.78
CA ARG A 213 -2.28 -14.46 -20.70
C ARG A 213 -1.62 -15.40 -21.71
N SER A 214 -2.30 -16.47 -22.03
CA SER A 214 -1.95 -17.35 -23.15
C SER A 214 -2.73 -16.95 -24.40
N PHE A 215 -2.29 -17.42 -25.55
CA PHE A 215 -2.89 -17.06 -26.84
C PHE A 215 -3.57 -18.27 -27.48
N PRO A 216 -4.71 -18.06 -28.16
CA PRO A 216 -5.34 -19.10 -28.96
C PRO A 216 -4.45 -19.51 -30.14
N VAL A 217 -4.44 -20.78 -30.48
CA VAL A 217 -3.79 -21.33 -31.66
C VAL A 217 -4.88 -21.73 -32.64
N ASN A 218 -4.96 -21.06 -33.78
CA ASN A 218 -6.04 -21.24 -34.76
C ASN A 218 -7.45 -21.15 -34.16
N GLY A 219 -7.63 -20.22 -33.19
CA GLY A 219 -8.90 -20.05 -32.48
C GLY A 219 -9.16 -21.02 -31.30
N ASP A 220 -8.29 -22.01 -31.10
CA ASP A 220 -8.38 -22.95 -29.98
C ASP A 220 -7.61 -22.41 -28.76
N LEU A 221 -8.28 -22.32 -27.60
CA LEU A 221 -7.69 -21.84 -26.35
C LEU A 221 -6.89 -22.94 -25.63
N ARG A 222 -7.20 -24.22 -25.88
CA ARG A 222 -6.65 -25.36 -25.15
C ARG A 222 -5.13 -25.46 -25.16
N PRO A 223 -4.41 -25.24 -26.28
CA PRO A 223 -2.95 -25.36 -26.26
C PRO A 223 -2.27 -24.44 -25.26
N GLY A 224 -2.74 -23.18 -25.12
CA GLY A 224 -2.23 -22.23 -24.16
C GLY A 224 -2.60 -22.58 -22.70
N VAL A 225 -3.84 -23.02 -22.49
CA VAL A 225 -4.33 -23.48 -21.19
C VAL A 225 -3.55 -24.70 -20.70
N ASP A 226 -3.34 -25.69 -21.56
CA ASP A 226 -2.59 -26.91 -21.26
C ASP A 226 -1.12 -26.61 -20.95
N ALA A 227 -0.51 -25.67 -21.67
CA ALA A 227 0.84 -25.20 -21.38
C ALA A 227 0.92 -24.57 -19.97
N VAL A 228 -0.03 -23.72 -19.60
CA VAL A 228 -0.11 -23.14 -18.24
C VAL A 228 -0.22 -24.23 -17.20
N LYS A 229 -1.14 -25.18 -17.35
CA LYS A 229 -1.33 -26.30 -16.40
C LYS A 229 -0.09 -27.17 -16.25
N ARG A 230 0.63 -27.40 -17.32
CA ARG A 230 1.78 -28.30 -17.35
C ARG A 230 3.04 -27.67 -16.80
N PHE A 231 3.32 -26.42 -17.17
CA PHE A 231 4.63 -25.81 -16.98
C PHE A 231 4.69 -24.80 -15.83
N THR A 232 3.54 -24.32 -15.32
CA THR A 232 3.56 -23.44 -14.16
C THR A 232 3.99 -24.19 -12.90
N LYS A 233 5.01 -23.67 -12.21
CA LYS A 233 5.47 -24.19 -10.91
C LYS A 233 5.72 -23.04 -9.96
N ILE A 234 5.49 -23.27 -8.67
CA ILE A 234 5.79 -22.34 -7.58
C ILE A 234 6.43 -23.15 -6.46
N TYR A 235 7.69 -22.85 -6.12
CA TYR A 235 8.40 -23.63 -5.12
C TYR A 235 9.61 -22.88 -4.53
N PRO A 236 10.02 -23.20 -3.28
CA PRO A 236 11.29 -22.69 -2.76
C PRO A 236 12.48 -23.38 -3.47
N PRO A 237 13.64 -22.70 -3.65
CA PRO A 237 14.81 -23.25 -4.37
C PRO A 237 15.25 -24.64 -3.88
N ALA A 238 15.08 -24.93 -2.59
CA ALA A 238 15.41 -26.25 -2.02
C ALA A 238 14.61 -27.44 -2.64
N GLN A 239 13.48 -27.16 -3.29
CA GLN A 239 12.64 -28.16 -3.97
C GLN A 239 12.89 -28.24 -5.49
N ALA A 240 13.94 -27.60 -6.00
CA ALA A 240 14.20 -27.54 -7.44
C ALA A 240 14.43 -28.90 -8.11
N SER A 241 14.89 -29.92 -7.37
CA SER A 241 15.07 -31.30 -7.89
C SER A 241 13.75 -32.02 -8.14
N ASN A 242 12.70 -31.68 -7.43
CA ASN A 242 11.36 -32.26 -7.59
C ASN A 242 10.29 -31.19 -7.26
N PRO A 243 10.10 -30.20 -8.15
CA PRO A 243 9.21 -29.09 -7.89
C PRO A 243 7.74 -29.55 -7.84
N PRO A 244 6.99 -29.17 -6.80
CA PRO A 244 5.57 -29.49 -6.70
C PRO A 244 4.78 -28.81 -7.81
N SER A 245 3.70 -29.43 -8.23
CA SER A 245 2.72 -28.80 -9.10
C SER A 245 1.75 -27.98 -8.25
N PRO A 246 1.49 -26.73 -8.59
CA PRO A 246 0.44 -25.96 -7.93
C PRO A 246 -0.94 -26.55 -8.27
N THR A 247 -1.93 -26.25 -7.44
CA THR A 247 -3.32 -26.54 -7.74
C THR A 247 -3.82 -25.50 -8.75
N VAL A 248 -4.01 -25.89 -10.00
CA VAL A 248 -4.61 -25.03 -11.02
C VAL A 248 -6.13 -25.13 -10.94
N VAL A 249 -6.81 -24.01 -10.81
CA VAL A 249 -8.26 -23.92 -10.61
C VAL A 249 -8.90 -23.10 -11.74
N ASP A 250 -9.76 -23.74 -12.54
CA ASP A 250 -10.59 -22.99 -13.51
C ASP A 250 -11.63 -22.16 -12.75
N ILE A 251 -11.52 -20.84 -12.91
CA ILE A 251 -12.44 -19.86 -12.33
C ILE A 251 -13.29 -19.15 -13.38
N SER A 252 -13.28 -19.66 -14.62
CA SER A 252 -14.24 -19.22 -15.64
C SER A 252 -15.65 -19.37 -15.09
N GLU A 253 -16.50 -18.38 -15.36
CA GLU A 253 -17.91 -18.36 -14.92
C GLU A 253 -18.12 -18.27 -13.38
N ARG A 254 -17.08 -18.14 -12.57
CA ARG A 254 -17.23 -17.85 -11.14
C ARG A 254 -17.36 -16.34 -10.92
N PRO A 255 -18.27 -15.90 -10.05
CA PRO A 255 -18.30 -14.49 -9.62
C PRO A 255 -17.01 -14.15 -8.85
N VAL A 256 -16.25 -13.21 -9.37
CA VAL A 256 -15.02 -12.70 -8.73
C VAL A 256 -15.04 -11.18 -8.82
N ASN A 257 -14.93 -10.50 -7.68
CA ASN A 257 -14.85 -9.04 -7.63
C ASN A 257 -13.46 -8.60 -7.16
N MET A 258 -12.70 -7.98 -8.05
CA MET A 258 -11.34 -7.49 -7.81
C MET A 258 -11.27 -5.97 -7.64
N VAL A 259 -12.42 -5.29 -7.68
CA VAL A 259 -12.49 -3.83 -7.53
C VAL A 259 -12.40 -3.46 -6.06
N GLY A 260 -11.55 -2.48 -5.76
CA GLY A 260 -11.39 -1.95 -4.41
C GLY A 260 -12.66 -1.26 -3.88
N PRO A 261 -12.81 -1.15 -2.56
CA PRO A 261 -13.97 -0.47 -1.96
C PRO A 261 -13.93 1.04 -2.24
N SER A 262 -15.12 1.63 -2.40
CA SER A 262 -15.33 3.07 -2.60
C SER A 262 -15.81 3.80 -1.34
N ASP A 263 -15.73 3.16 -0.17
CA ASP A 263 -16.10 3.68 1.14
C ASP A 263 -14.92 3.65 2.12
N TYR A 264 -15.18 3.81 3.42
CA TYR A 264 -14.13 3.85 4.45
C TYR A 264 -13.25 2.60 4.49
N ARG A 265 -13.72 1.45 4.03
CA ARG A 265 -12.93 0.21 3.91
C ARG A 265 -11.71 0.36 3.01
N PHE A 266 -11.67 1.40 2.15
CA PHE A 266 -10.47 1.78 1.41
C PHE A 266 -9.29 2.03 2.35
N TRP A 267 -9.53 2.78 3.42
CA TRP A 267 -8.49 3.14 4.38
C TRP A 267 -8.03 1.94 5.22
N ASP A 268 -8.95 1.04 5.56
CA ASP A 268 -8.60 -0.19 6.27
C ASP A 268 -7.73 -1.09 5.39
N MET A 269 -8.06 -1.20 4.11
CA MET A 269 -7.30 -1.99 3.15
C MET A 269 -5.93 -1.37 2.87
N LEU A 270 -5.83 -0.04 2.75
CA LEU A 270 -4.55 0.66 2.63
C LEU A 270 -3.69 0.46 3.88
N HIS A 271 -4.32 0.53 5.06
CA HIS A 271 -3.64 0.27 6.33
C HIS A 271 -3.07 -1.15 6.38
N ASP A 272 -3.86 -2.16 5.99
CA ASP A 272 -3.41 -3.55 5.91
C ASP A 272 -2.15 -3.70 5.04
N VAL A 273 -2.14 -3.07 3.86
CA VAL A 273 -0.95 -3.08 2.99
C VAL A 273 0.26 -2.45 3.70
N VAL A 274 0.09 -1.25 4.27
CA VAL A 274 1.20 -0.53 4.96
C VAL A 274 1.73 -1.31 6.17
N GLN A 275 0.87 -2.07 6.87
CA GLN A 275 1.29 -2.89 8.01
C GLN A 275 2.02 -4.18 7.60
N ASN A 276 1.67 -4.75 6.46
CA ASN A 276 2.13 -6.08 6.06
C ASN A 276 3.33 -6.06 5.11
N GLU A 277 3.67 -4.91 4.55
CA GLU A 277 4.80 -4.75 3.65
C GLU A 277 5.97 -4.00 4.34
N PRO A 278 7.20 -4.09 3.81
CA PRO A 278 8.32 -3.35 4.38
C PRO A 278 8.05 -1.84 4.44
N PRO A 279 8.56 -1.13 5.46
CA PRO A 279 8.32 0.30 5.64
C PRO A 279 8.90 1.18 4.52
N ASP A 280 9.81 0.64 3.71
CA ASP A 280 10.44 1.27 2.54
C ASP A 280 10.00 0.64 1.21
N ALA A 281 8.93 -0.14 1.22
CA ALA A 281 8.42 -0.85 0.04
C ALA A 281 7.92 0.08 -1.08
N SER A 282 7.50 1.29 -0.73
CA SER A 282 7.09 2.32 -1.68
C SER A 282 7.99 3.56 -1.59
N ASP A 283 7.82 4.47 -2.54
CA ASP A 283 8.55 5.74 -2.50
C ASP A 283 8.16 6.57 -1.26
N PRO A 284 9.08 7.40 -0.73
CA PRO A 284 8.84 8.19 0.49
C PRO A 284 7.65 9.16 0.39
N ILE A 285 7.33 9.65 -0.82
CA ILE A 285 6.23 10.62 -1.01
C ILE A 285 4.86 9.99 -0.71
N PRO A 286 4.44 8.87 -1.33
CA PRO A 286 3.21 8.17 -0.95
C PRO A 286 3.16 7.82 0.53
N LEU A 287 4.24 7.25 1.08
CA LEU A 287 4.31 6.88 2.49
C LEU A 287 4.14 8.07 3.43
N GLY A 288 4.70 9.23 3.09
CA GLY A 288 4.51 10.48 3.83
C GLY A 288 3.05 10.95 3.85
N PHE A 289 2.33 10.84 2.71
CA PHE A 289 0.91 11.13 2.66
C PHE A 289 0.07 10.11 3.43
N PHE A 290 0.39 8.83 3.38
CA PHE A 290 -0.28 7.81 4.18
C PHE A 290 -0.08 8.08 5.68
N ALA A 291 1.13 8.45 6.09
CA ALA A 291 1.43 8.83 7.46
C ALA A 291 0.65 10.08 7.91
N SER A 292 0.44 11.06 7.04
CA SER A 292 -0.33 12.28 7.36
C SER A 292 -1.80 12.02 7.67
N VAL A 293 -2.33 10.88 7.27
CA VAL A 293 -3.70 10.42 7.58
C VAL A 293 -3.71 9.21 8.54
N GLY A 294 -2.63 9.02 9.28
CA GLY A 294 -2.52 8.01 10.34
C GLY A 294 -2.23 6.59 9.84
N ARG A 295 -1.84 6.40 8.57
CA ARG A 295 -1.50 5.08 8.02
C ARG A 295 0.02 4.88 8.06
N VAL A 296 0.53 4.38 9.18
CA VAL A 296 1.96 4.22 9.47
C VAL A 296 2.24 2.81 9.94
N THR A 297 3.30 2.19 9.43
CA THR A 297 3.74 0.85 9.87
C THR A 297 3.95 0.79 11.39
N GLY A 298 3.40 -0.25 12.01
CA GLY A 298 3.52 -0.49 13.45
C GLY A 298 2.61 0.37 14.33
N ARG A 299 1.67 1.13 13.77
CA ARG A 299 0.65 1.86 14.53
C ARG A 299 -0.75 1.30 14.26
N PRO A 300 -1.61 1.19 15.27
CA PRO A 300 -3.01 0.80 15.05
C PRO A 300 -3.75 1.86 14.24
N CYS A 301 -4.84 1.44 13.61
CA CYS A 301 -5.80 2.31 12.91
C CYS A 301 -6.51 3.23 13.89
#